data_3f746dd000ab586c935aa6265577e54b
#
_entry.id   3f746dd000ab586c935aa6265577e54b
#
_cell.length_a   1.000
_cell.length_b   1.000
_cell.length_c   1.000
_cell.angle_alpha   90.00
_cell.angle_beta   90.00
_cell.angle_gamma   90.00
#
_symmetry.space_group_name_H-M   'P 1'
#
loop_
_entity.id
_entity.type
_entity.pdbx_description
1 polymer ?
#
loop_
_entity_poly.entity_id
_entity_poly.type
_entity_poly.pdbx_seq_one_letter_code
_entity_poly.pdbx_strand_id
1 'polypeptide(L)'
;MTPNRNRFITSLVALLAIMGAEAQTTPEVPRLLVNVIIDQFRSDYLEAFSPLYGQGGFARLMEKGRVYTQAEYPFDGPDAASSVACFVTGTCPYENGIIGQRWLDRQTLQPVFCVDDNQYNGVSTLDKSSPRHLAVSTIGDELKIASEGKSMVISIAPNRDAAILSAGHAADGAIWIDDWTGRLSGTSYYGALPDWATAFENNSPLSSRIGDIVWKPLNDEVVNFNYFVSEGNKKPFSHKFSGDRRFRQFKASSCVNDEINLLVKQLLDKSDIGGDGVPDMLNLTYYAGGLDHESDSKYAMEVQDTYARLDRQIEELVNAVERKVGQGKALFVFTSTGYCDSEDAKDLSQYRIPTGTFSITKAKLLLNMYLIAVYGQGDYVETAMGNELYLNLKLIENRSLNLTEVLERSSDFLIQLSGVKDVYTSQRLALGAWTPGISKLRNAYNPKCSGDITIQVSPGWNLKNEDTLEQSFARESYMGFPLFFFGCGVAPEKVHLPVTVDRVAPTLSKALRIRAPNACSQAPLNY
;
A
#
# COMPACT_ATOMS: atom_id res chain seq x y z
N MET A 1 59.20 55.50 3.07
CA MET A 1 58.96 54.19 2.45
C MET A 1 58.19 53.32 3.44
N THR A 2 56.86 53.26 3.34
CA THR A 2 55.99 52.33 4.11
C THR A 2 55.43 51.27 3.17
N PRO A 3 55.75 50.03 3.35
CA PRO A 3 55.26 48.98 2.44
C PRO A 3 53.90 48.42 2.83
N ASN A 4 53.00 48.51 1.90
CA ASN A 4 51.93 47.53 1.51
C ASN A 4 51.36 46.53 2.55
N ARG A 5 50.84 47.05 3.65
CA ARG A 5 50.05 46.20 4.61
C ARG A 5 48.65 45.86 4.07
N ASN A 6 48.11 46.69 3.18
CA ASN A 6 46.74 46.47 2.64
C ASN A 6 46.65 45.40 1.54
N ARG A 7 47.74 45.08 0.83
CA ARG A 7 47.73 43.99 -0.17
C ARG A 7 47.77 42.61 0.45
N PHE A 8 48.38 42.44 1.63
CA PHE A 8 48.39 41.17 2.35
C PHE A 8 47.03 40.83 2.97
N ILE A 9 46.31 41.84 3.47
CA ILE A 9 44.97 41.64 4.05
C ILE A 9 43.96 41.29 2.97
N THR A 10 44.03 41.90 1.79
CA THR A 10 43.12 41.60 0.66
C THR A 10 43.37 40.21 0.09
N SER A 11 44.61 39.73 0.03
CA SER A 11 44.95 38.38 -0.39
C SER A 11 44.55 37.32 0.63
N LEU A 12 44.58 37.61 1.94
CA LEU A 12 44.17 36.69 2.99
C LEU A 12 42.64 36.55 3.04
N VAL A 13 41.89 37.62 2.82
CA VAL A 13 40.43 37.63 2.74
C VAL A 13 39.95 36.91 1.47
N ALA A 14 40.65 37.03 0.34
CA ALA A 14 40.35 36.29 -0.88
C ALA A 14 40.65 34.80 -0.73
N LEU A 15 41.70 34.42 0.01
CA LEU A 15 42.02 33.00 0.28
C LEU A 15 41.01 32.35 1.26
N LEU A 16 40.52 33.08 2.25
CA LEU A 16 39.47 32.65 3.18
C LEU A 16 38.11 32.55 2.51
N ALA A 17 37.80 33.40 1.51
CA ALA A 17 36.58 33.30 0.72
C ALA A 17 36.57 32.06 -0.24
N ILE A 18 37.76 31.60 -0.66
CA ILE A 18 37.89 30.40 -1.49
C ILE A 18 37.79 29.11 -0.64
N MET A 19 38.16 29.16 0.64
CA MET A 19 38.02 28.01 1.56
C MET A 19 36.59 27.82 2.10
N GLY A 20 35.68 28.81 1.91
CA GLY A 20 34.28 28.73 2.35
C GLY A 20 33.26 28.34 1.25
N ALA A 21 33.70 28.15 0.02
CA ALA A 21 32.89 27.59 -1.02
C ALA A 21 33.06 26.05 -1.00
N GLU A 22 32.50 25.38 0.02
CA GLU A 22 32.07 24.02 -0.19
C GLU A 22 31.11 24.08 -1.40
N ALA A 23 31.58 23.61 -2.55
CA ALA A 23 30.71 23.39 -3.67
C ALA A 23 29.60 22.51 -3.15
N GLN A 24 28.40 23.07 -2.99
CA GLN A 24 27.21 22.25 -2.78
C GLN A 24 27.14 21.31 -3.99
N THR A 25 27.72 20.12 -3.83
CA THR A 25 27.57 19.06 -4.81
C THR A 25 26.09 18.81 -4.89
N THR A 26 25.50 19.19 -6.02
CA THR A 26 24.10 18.85 -6.28
C THR A 26 23.95 17.35 -6.08
N PRO A 27 23.01 16.88 -5.23
CA PRO A 27 22.82 15.45 -4.98
C PRO A 27 22.74 14.70 -6.31
N GLU A 28 23.41 13.57 -6.41
CA GLU A 28 23.36 12.76 -7.63
C GLU A 28 21.94 12.24 -7.85
N VAL A 29 21.46 12.26 -9.11
CA VAL A 29 20.18 11.66 -9.48
C VAL A 29 20.36 10.14 -9.53
N PRO A 30 19.50 9.34 -8.88
CA PRO A 30 19.60 7.88 -8.93
C PRO A 30 19.40 7.37 -10.36
N ARG A 31 20.19 6.36 -10.76
CA ARG A 31 19.99 5.65 -12.04
C ARG A 31 18.75 4.75 -12.00
N LEU A 32 18.45 4.21 -10.82
CA LEU A 32 17.28 3.36 -10.60
C LEU A 32 16.63 3.74 -9.28
N LEU A 33 15.35 4.09 -9.33
CA LEU A 33 14.48 4.20 -8.17
C LEU A 33 13.78 2.85 -7.96
N VAL A 34 13.94 2.28 -6.77
CA VAL A 34 13.29 1.01 -6.38
C VAL A 34 12.32 1.29 -5.23
N ASN A 35 11.05 1.20 -5.51
CA ASN A 35 9.97 1.33 -4.53
C ASN A 35 9.51 -0.06 -4.10
N VAL A 36 9.49 -0.33 -2.81
CA VAL A 36 9.03 -1.59 -2.23
C VAL A 36 7.95 -1.30 -1.21
N ILE A 37 6.71 -1.60 -1.56
CA ILE A 37 5.57 -1.53 -0.64
C ILE A 37 5.37 -2.94 -0.07
N ILE A 38 5.48 -3.07 1.25
CA ILE A 38 5.36 -4.35 1.92
C ILE A 38 3.96 -4.44 2.52
N ASP A 39 3.14 -5.32 1.95
CA ASP A 39 1.77 -5.50 2.40
C ASP A 39 1.73 -6.06 3.82
N GLN A 40 0.93 -5.44 4.70
CA GLN A 40 0.74 -5.79 6.11
C GLN A 40 2.00 -5.72 6.99
N PHE A 41 3.00 -4.93 6.61
CA PHE A 41 4.23 -4.76 7.38
C PHE A 41 4.04 -3.86 8.61
N ARG A 42 4.49 -4.29 9.79
CA ARG A 42 4.27 -3.67 11.10
C ARG A 42 5.57 -3.28 11.79
N SER A 43 5.58 -2.11 12.45
CA SER A 43 6.75 -1.64 13.22
C SER A 43 7.02 -2.49 14.47
N ASP A 44 5.97 -2.92 15.16
CA ASP A 44 6.11 -3.72 16.38
C ASP A 44 6.76 -5.07 16.11
N TYR A 45 6.42 -5.73 15.00
CA TYR A 45 7.07 -6.97 14.59
C TYR A 45 8.48 -6.74 14.05
N LEU A 46 8.73 -5.61 13.35
CA LEU A 46 10.08 -5.25 12.94
C LEU A 46 11.03 -5.14 14.13
N GLU A 47 10.58 -4.54 15.24
CA GLU A 47 11.37 -4.43 16.46
C GLU A 47 11.46 -5.77 17.20
N ALA A 48 10.33 -6.46 17.38
CA ALA A 48 10.24 -7.69 18.15
C ALA A 48 11.10 -8.83 17.57
N PHE A 49 11.14 -8.95 16.25
CA PHE A 49 11.87 -10.02 15.55
C PHE A 49 13.29 -9.62 15.16
N SER A 50 13.76 -8.44 15.58
CA SER A 50 15.12 -7.98 15.28
C SER A 50 16.26 -8.97 15.66
N PRO A 51 16.14 -9.82 16.71
CA PRO A 51 17.15 -10.83 17.00
C PRO A 51 17.29 -11.92 15.91
N LEU A 52 16.30 -12.05 15.00
CA LEU A 52 16.31 -13.03 13.91
C LEU A 52 16.95 -12.49 12.62
N TYR A 53 17.32 -11.19 12.58
CA TYR A 53 17.82 -10.55 11.36
C TYR A 53 19.33 -10.72 11.18
N GLY A 54 19.73 -10.79 9.89
CA GLY A 54 21.11 -10.66 9.49
C GLY A 54 21.60 -9.21 9.46
N GLN A 55 22.82 -9.00 8.97
CA GLN A 55 23.43 -7.65 8.89
C GLN A 55 23.12 -6.94 7.56
N GLY A 56 22.63 -7.66 6.54
CA GLY A 56 22.49 -7.14 5.18
C GLY A 56 21.12 -6.59 4.82
N GLY A 57 20.09 -6.95 5.59
CA GLY A 57 18.70 -6.53 5.38
C GLY A 57 18.32 -5.31 6.21
N PHE A 58 17.36 -5.47 7.15
CA PHE A 58 16.87 -4.37 7.98
C PHE A 58 17.95 -3.67 8.80
N ALA A 59 18.90 -4.41 9.32
CA ALA A 59 20.02 -3.83 10.08
C ALA A 59 20.80 -2.82 9.22
N ARG A 60 21.10 -3.17 7.97
CA ARG A 60 21.75 -2.28 7.01
C ARG A 60 20.91 -1.05 6.67
N LEU A 61 19.59 -1.22 6.47
CA LEU A 61 18.68 -0.11 6.20
C LEU A 61 18.58 0.85 7.38
N MET A 62 18.53 0.33 8.61
CA MET A 62 18.46 1.13 9.83
C MET A 62 19.76 1.88 10.14
N GLU A 63 20.92 1.30 9.81
CA GLU A 63 22.23 1.91 10.05
C GLU A 63 22.60 2.97 8.99
N LYS A 64 22.32 2.67 7.72
CA LYS A 64 22.82 3.47 6.57
C LYS A 64 21.73 4.23 5.83
N GLY A 65 20.47 4.03 6.20
CA GLY A 65 19.34 4.71 5.62
C GLY A 65 18.82 5.86 6.48
N ARG A 66 17.90 6.63 5.92
CA ARG A 66 17.01 7.50 6.70
C ARG A 66 15.73 6.75 7.01
N VAL A 67 15.41 6.65 8.29
CA VAL A 67 14.29 5.87 8.80
C VAL A 67 13.31 6.77 9.55
N TYR A 68 12.12 6.92 9.01
CA TYR A 68 10.99 7.47 9.73
C TYR A 68 10.27 6.32 10.43
N THR A 69 10.29 6.32 11.77
CA THR A 69 9.79 5.18 12.56
C THR A 69 8.28 5.16 12.68
N GLN A 70 7.62 6.29 12.39
CA GLN A 70 6.18 6.48 12.50
C GLN A 70 5.64 7.10 11.22
N ALA A 71 5.37 6.28 10.23
CA ALA A 71 4.64 6.69 9.05
C ALA A 71 3.15 6.33 9.18
N GLU A 72 2.28 7.12 8.54
CA GLU A 72 0.85 6.87 8.50
C GLU A 72 0.24 7.30 7.16
N TYR A 73 -0.90 6.74 6.84
CA TYR A 73 -1.73 7.26 5.75
C TYR A 73 -2.59 8.43 6.26
N PRO A 74 -2.73 9.51 5.46
CA PRO A 74 -3.49 10.70 5.86
C PRO A 74 -5.00 10.51 5.71
N PHE A 75 -5.50 9.29 5.50
CA PHE A 75 -6.92 8.94 5.35
C PHE A 75 -7.29 7.75 6.22
N ASP A 76 -8.60 7.58 6.46
CA ASP A 76 -9.15 6.51 7.29
C ASP A 76 -9.34 5.22 6.49
N GLY A 77 -9.18 4.07 7.15
CA GLY A 77 -9.44 2.76 6.57
C GLY A 77 -8.55 2.38 5.38
N PRO A 78 -7.20 2.57 5.42
CA PRO A 78 -6.33 2.17 4.32
C PRO A 78 -6.44 0.66 4.05
N ASP A 79 -6.41 0.30 2.77
CA ASP A 79 -6.23 -1.06 2.28
C ASP A 79 -5.07 -1.12 1.26
N ALA A 80 -4.76 -2.29 0.71
CA ALA A 80 -3.65 -2.43 -0.22
C ALA A 80 -3.77 -1.48 -1.42
N ALA A 81 -4.95 -1.34 -2.01
CA ALA A 81 -5.16 -0.55 -3.22
C ALA A 81 -5.05 0.97 -2.95
N SER A 82 -5.79 1.47 -1.95
CA SER A 82 -5.77 2.89 -1.59
C SER A 82 -4.40 3.34 -1.09
N SER A 83 -3.68 2.46 -0.39
CA SER A 83 -2.32 2.72 0.10
C SER A 83 -1.31 2.81 -1.03
N VAL A 84 -1.33 1.88 -1.98
CA VAL A 84 -0.46 1.91 -3.17
C VAL A 84 -0.75 3.16 -3.99
N ALA A 85 -2.03 3.48 -4.24
CA ALA A 85 -2.41 4.69 -4.97
C ALA A 85 -1.89 5.96 -4.29
N CYS A 86 -2.04 6.08 -2.96
CA CYS A 86 -1.52 7.21 -2.20
C CYS A 86 0.01 7.33 -2.30
N PHE A 87 0.73 6.22 -2.17
CA PHE A 87 2.20 6.20 -2.25
C PHE A 87 2.71 6.71 -3.61
N VAL A 88 2.14 6.23 -4.72
CA VAL A 88 2.65 6.56 -6.06
C VAL A 88 2.17 7.91 -6.60
N THR A 89 1.07 8.46 -6.04
CA THR A 89 0.50 9.74 -6.49
C THR A 89 0.78 10.89 -5.54
N GLY A 90 1.07 10.62 -4.26
CA GLY A 90 1.17 11.64 -3.22
C GLY A 90 -0.16 12.31 -2.90
N THR A 91 -1.30 11.61 -3.09
CA THR A 91 -2.65 12.13 -2.90
C THR A 91 -3.53 11.12 -2.17
N CYS A 92 -4.62 11.59 -1.58
CA CYS A 92 -5.59 10.75 -0.89
C CYS A 92 -6.67 10.20 -1.84
N PRO A 93 -7.48 9.22 -1.42
CA PRO A 93 -8.63 8.72 -2.19
C PRO A 93 -9.58 9.79 -2.70
N TYR A 94 -9.73 10.89 -1.97
CA TYR A 94 -10.53 12.05 -2.39
C TYR A 94 -10.08 12.60 -3.76
N GLU A 95 -8.76 12.72 -3.99
CA GLU A 95 -8.19 13.24 -5.22
C GLU A 95 -7.92 12.13 -6.25
N ASN A 96 -7.35 11.00 -5.81
CA ASN A 96 -6.89 9.96 -6.74
C ASN A 96 -8.00 8.99 -7.18
N GLY A 97 -9.15 8.96 -6.49
CA GLY A 97 -10.31 8.16 -6.86
C GLY A 97 -10.28 6.71 -6.37
N ILE A 98 -9.19 6.23 -5.79
CA ILE A 98 -9.06 4.85 -5.31
C ILE A 98 -9.40 4.80 -3.82
N ILE A 99 -10.68 4.57 -3.50
CA ILE A 99 -11.16 4.52 -2.11
C ILE A 99 -10.89 3.18 -1.43
N GLY A 100 -10.50 2.17 -2.20
CA GLY A 100 -10.20 0.81 -1.73
C GLY A 100 -10.05 -0.14 -2.91
N GLN A 101 -9.89 -1.44 -2.60
CA GLN A 101 -9.77 -2.47 -3.61
C GLN A 101 -11.02 -2.59 -4.47
N ARG A 102 -12.20 -2.31 -3.90
CA ARG A 102 -13.47 -2.32 -4.62
C ARG A 102 -14.49 -1.37 -3.99
N TRP A 103 -15.44 -0.94 -4.79
CA TRP A 103 -16.59 -0.12 -4.39
C TRP A 103 -17.81 -0.48 -5.23
N LEU A 104 -18.94 0.13 -4.91
CA LEU A 104 -20.18 -0.04 -5.65
C LEU A 104 -20.26 0.96 -6.81
N ASP A 105 -20.46 0.47 -8.02
CA ASP A 105 -20.89 1.31 -9.13
C ASP A 105 -22.36 1.71 -8.92
N ARG A 106 -22.62 3.02 -8.80
CA ARG A 106 -23.97 3.53 -8.49
C ARG A 106 -24.97 3.37 -9.63
N GLN A 107 -24.51 3.14 -10.87
CA GLN A 107 -25.40 2.97 -12.01
C GLN A 107 -25.85 1.53 -12.14
N THR A 108 -24.96 0.60 -11.93
CA THR A 108 -25.20 -0.84 -12.11
C THR A 108 -25.55 -1.55 -10.80
N LEU A 109 -25.28 -0.92 -9.64
CA LEU A 109 -25.36 -1.49 -8.29
C LEU A 109 -24.55 -2.78 -8.15
N GLN A 110 -23.46 -2.89 -8.92
CA GLN A 110 -22.53 -4.02 -8.86
C GLN A 110 -21.19 -3.59 -8.28
N PRO A 111 -20.50 -4.48 -7.55
CA PRO A 111 -19.13 -4.25 -7.13
C PRO A 111 -18.20 -4.09 -8.34
N VAL A 112 -17.35 -3.09 -8.29
CA VAL A 112 -16.28 -2.83 -9.27
C VAL A 112 -14.95 -2.84 -8.55
N PHE A 113 -13.98 -3.59 -9.06
CA PHE A 113 -12.61 -3.53 -8.56
C PHE A 113 -11.88 -2.31 -9.09
N CYS A 114 -10.98 -1.78 -8.30
CA CYS A 114 -10.27 -0.52 -8.55
C CYS A 114 -9.49 -0.46 -9.87
N VAL A 115 -9.19 -1.60 -10.48
CA VAL A 115 -8.48 -1.70 -11.77
C VAL A 115 -9.30 -2.39 -12.87
N ASP A 116 -10.59 -2.66 -12.65
CA ASP A 116 -11.44 -3.28 -13.68
C ASP A 116 -11.64 -2.34 -14.86
N ASP A 117 -11.39 -2.86 -16.07
CA ASP A 117 -11.64 -2.14 -17.31
C ASP A 117 -11.92 -3.10 -18.48
N ASN A 118 -13.16 -3.13 -18.93
CA ASN A 118 -13.60 -3.99 -20.00
C ASN A 118 -13.02 -3.64 -21.40
N GLN A 119 -12.33 -2.51 -21.53
CA GLN A 119 -11.72 -2.07 -22.80
C GLN A 119 -10.41 -2.81 -23.10
N TYR A 120 -9.74 -3.35 -22.07
CA TYR A 120 -8.44 -4.00 -22.20
C TYR A 120 -8.52 -5.46 -21.80
N ASN A 121 -7.96 -6.34 -22.61
CA ASN A 121 -7.92 -7.76 -22.32
C ASN A 121 -6.75 -8.12 -21.40
N GLY A 122 -6.93 -9.15 -20.59
CA GLY A 122 -5.84 -9.75 -19.84
C GLY A 122 -4.82 -10.42 -20.76
N VAL A 123 -3.56 -10.38 -20.36
CA VAL A 123 -2.47 -11.14 -20.99
C VAL A 123 -2.15 -12.29 -20.02
N SER A 124 -2.33 -13.53 -20.47
CA SER A 124 -2.22 -14.76 -19.66
C SER A 124 -3.24 -14.89 -18.51
N THR A 125 -4.27 -14.07 -18.48
CA THR A 125 -5.38 -14.09 -17.51
C THR A 125 -6.70 -13.73 -18.18
N LEU A 126 -7.82 -14.04 -17.54
CA LEU A 126 -9.15 -13.62 -17.99
C LEU A 126 -9.54 -12.23 -17.47
N ASP A 127 -8.81 -11.70 -16.51
CA ASP A 127 -9.08 -10.40 -15.91
C ASP A 127 -8.84 -9.26 -16.91
N LYS A 128 -9.82 -8.37 -17.02
CA LYS A 128 -9.76 -7.18 -17.86
C LYS A 128 -9.46 -5.98 -16.98
N SER A 129 -8.38 -5.27 -17.27
CA SER A 129 -7.90 -4.26 -16.33
C SER A 129 -7.05 -3.16 -16.97
N SER A 130 -7.11 -1.98 -16.34
CA SER A 130 -6.26 -0.82 -16.61
C SER A 130 -6.23 0.12 -15.39
N PRO A 131 -5.38 1.15 -15.36
CA PRO A 131 -5.39 2.17 -14.31
C PRO A 131 -6.49 3.23 -14.46
N ARG A 132 -7.54 3.02 -15.25
CA ARG A 132 -8.56 4.04 -15.61
C ARG A 132 -9.22 4.73 -14.42
N HIS A 133 -9.34 4.06 -13.27
CA HIS A 133 -9.97 4.63 -12.08
C HIS A 133 -9.02 5.50 -11.26
N LEU A 134 -7.71 5.42 -11.51
CA LEU A 134 -6.73 6.33 -10.95
C LEU A 134 -6.82 7.68 -11.66
N ALA A 135 -7.35 8.69 -10.95
CA ALA A 135 -7.74 9.96 -11.55
C ALA A 135 -6.58 10.96 -11.76
N VAL A 136 -5.39 10.64 -11.24
CA VAL A 136 -4.23 11.54 -11.19
C VAL A 136 -2.97 10.83 -11.66
N SER A 137 -1.94 11.60 -12.08
CA SER A 137 -0.66 11.03 -12.49
C SER A 137 0.12 10.42 -11.33
N THR A 138 0.96 9.45 -11.63
CA THR A 138 1.91 8.82 -10.70
C THR A 138 3.32 9.39 -10.88
N ILE A 139 4.23 9.06 -9.96
CA ILE A 139 5.67 9.36 -10.12
C ILE A 139 6.20 8.78 -11.44
N GLY A 140 5.78 7.56 -11.80
CA GLY A 140 6.16 6.89 -13.03
C GLY A 140 5.71 7.64 -14.29
N ASP A 141 4.48 8.16 -14.26
CA ASP A 141 3.94 8.97 -15.36
C ASP A 141 4.76 10.26 -15.56
N GLU A 142 5.05 10.96 -14.47
CA GLU A 142 5.86 12.19 -14.52
C GLU A 142 7.31 11.89 -14.93
N LEU A 143 7.87 10.74 -14.55
CA LEU A 143 9.19 10.30 -14.99
C LEU A 143 9.21 10.03 -16.50
N LYS A 144 8.20 9.36 -17.02
CA LYS A 144 8.03 9.12 -18.47
C LYS A 144 7.92 10.43 -19.24
N ILE A 145 7.16 11.40 -18.72
CA ILE A 145 7.05 12.73 -19.33
C ILE A 145 8.40 13.44 -19.33
N ALA A 146 9.08 13.48 -18.20
CA ALA A 146 10.36 14.18 -18.04
C ALA A 146 11.49 13.59 -18.88
N SER A 147 11.47 12.28 -19.11
CA SER A 147 12.45 11.56 -19.94
C SER A 147 12.07 11.48 -21.41
N GLU A 148 10.96 12.09 -21.84
CA GLU A 148 10.42 11.95 -23.20
C GLU A 148 10.19 10.47 -23.59
N GLY A 149 9.73 9.66 -22.61
CA GLY A 149 9.45 8.23 -22.79
C GLY A 149 10.67 7.31 -22.73
N LYS A 150 11.87 7.82 -22.46
CA LYS A 150 13.11 7.01 -22.46
C LYS A 150 13.27 6.17 -21.20
N SER A 151 12.80 6.66 -20.06
CA SER A 151 12.84 5.90 -18.79
C SER A 151 12.06 4.60 -18.90
N MET A 152 12.59 3.54 -18.31
CA MET A 152 11.88 2.29 -18.11
C MET A 152 11.14 2.31 -16.77
N VAL A 153 9.83 2.05 -16.79
CA VAL A 153 8.98 1.98 -15.58
C VAL A 153 8.30 0.62 -15.56
N ILE A 154 8.69 -0.23 -14.62
CA ILE A 154 8.16 -1.60 -14.48
C ILE A 154 7.57 -1.77 -13.07
N SER A 155 6.44 -2.44 -12.99
CA SER A 155 5.81 -2.85 -11.73
C SER A 155 5.67 -4.37 -11.66
N ILE A 156 6.09 -4.97 -10.54
CA ILE A 156 5.98 -6.41 -10.27
C ILE A 156 5.36 -6.58 -8.87
N ALA A 157 4.22 -7.26 -8.81
CA ALA A 157 3.51 -7.49 -7.55
C ALA A 157 2.87 -8.88 -7.50
N PRO A 158 2.56 -9.42 -6.32
CA PRO A 158 1.73 -10.62 -6.22
C PRO A 158 0.33 -10.43 -6.81
N ASN A 159 -0.26 -9.26 -6.57
CA ASN A 159 -1.65 -8.96 -6.89
C ASN A 159 -1.80 -7.96 -8.04
N ARG A 160 -2.87 -8.14 -8.83
CA ARG A 160 -3.21 -7.35 -10.02
C ARG A 160 -3.33 -5.86 -9.73
N ASP A 161 -4.09 -5.51 -8.70
CA ASP A 161 -4.33 -4.13 -8.30
C ASP A 161 -3.05 -3.40 -7.89
N ALA A 162 -2.23 -4.03 -7.06
CA ALA A 162 -0.94 -3.47 -6.65
C ALA A 162 0.00 -3.27 -7.86
N ALA A 163 0.06 -4.23 -8.79
CA ALA A 163 0.89 -4.10 -9.99
C ALA A 163 0.45 -2.93 -10.88
N ILE A 164 -0.85 -2.82 -11.17
CA ILE A 164 -1.40 -1.82 -12.09
C ILE A 164 -1.37 -0.41 -11.48
N LEU A 165 -1.77 -0.26 -10.20
CA LEU A 165 -1.75 1.03 -9.53
C LEU A 165 -0.32 1.57 -9.36
N SER A 166 0.64 0.69 -9.04
CA SER A 166 2.05 1.09 -8.95
C SER A 166 2.66 1.46 -10.30
N ALA A 167 2.21 0.83 -11.38
CA ALA A 167 2.64 1.14 -12.74
C ALA A 167 2.14 2.52 -13.20
N GLY A 168 0.91 2.89 -12.85
CA GLY A 168 0.28 4.13 -13.34
C GLY A 168 -0.13 4.04 -14.80
N HIS A 169 -0.21 5.19 -15.49
CA HIS A 169 -0.78 5.27 -16.84
C HIS A 169 0.26 5.03 -17.96
N ALA A 170 1.53 5.33 -17.73
CA ALA A 170 2.55 5.41 -18.76
C ALA A 170 3.68 4.38 -18.63
N ALA A 171 3.54 3.38 -17.76
CA ALA A 171 4.57 2.36 -17.53
C ALA A 171 4.78 1.46 -18.76
N ASP A 172 5.93 0.80 -18.81
CA ASP A 172 6.29 -0.19 -19.83
C ASP A 172 5.77 -1.60 -19.48
N GLY A 173 5.29 -1.81 -18.25
CA GLY A 173 4.68 -3.07 -17.85
C GLY A 173 4.23 -3.12 -16.41
N ALA A 174 3.11 -3.82 -16.21
CA ALA A 174 2.62 -4.25 -14.90
C ALA A 174 2.46 -5.76 -14.93
N ILE A 175 3.13 -6.46 -13.99
CA ILE A 175 3.24 -7.91 -13.98
C ILE A 175 2.78 -8.42 -12.61
N TRP A 176 1.89 -9.41 -12.62
CA TRP A 176 1.41 -10.06 -11.40
C TRP A 176 1.26 -11.57 -11.57
N ILE A 177 0.98 -12.28 -10.49
CA ILE A 177 0.73 -13.72 -10.48
C ILE A 177 -0.79 -13.95 -10.49
N ASP A 178 -1.28 -14.65 -11.50
CA ASP A 178 -2.70 -14.99 -11.61
C ASP A 178 -3.14 -15.94 -10.49
N ASP A 179 -4.30 -15.66 -9.88
CA ASP A 179 -4.82 -16.38 -8.72
C ASP A 179 -5.17 -17.85 -9.00
N TRP A 180 -5.52 -18.17 -10.24
CA TRP A 180 -6.04 -19.47 -10.62
C TRP A 180 -5.00 -20.35 -11.30
N THR A 181 -4.21 -19.74 -12.17
CA THR A 181 -3.25 -20.45 -13.01
C THR A 181 -1.81 -20.38 -12.49
N GLY A 182 -1.51 -19.39 -11.63
CA GLY A 182 -0.16 -19.07 -11.18
C GLY A 182 0.76 -18.54 -12.28
N ARG A 183 0.20 -18.18 -13.44
CA ARG A 183 0.98 -17.62 -14.57
C ARG A 183 1.31 -16.17 -14.32
N LEU A 184 2.44 -15.75 -14.87
CA LEU A 184 2.74 -14.34 -14.98
C LEU A 184 1.74 -13.69 -15.93
N SER A 185 1.09 -12.66 -15.45
CA SER A 185 -0.03 -12.00 -16.11
C SER A 185 0.19 -10.50 -16.23
N GLY A 186 -0.48 -9.93 -17.20
CA GLY A 186 -0.46 -8.50 -17.51
C GLY A 186 -1.78 -8.05 -18.12
N THR A 187 -1.81 -6.85 -18.65
CA THR A 187 -2.97 -6.29 -19.37
C THR A 187 -2.53 -5.71 -20.70
N SER A 188 -3.38 -5.86 -21.72
CA SER A 188 -3.15 -5.27 -23.04
C SER A 188 -3.07 -3.73 -23.01
N TYR A 189 -3.42 -3.10 -21.88
CA TYR A 189 -3.21 -1.66 -21.68
C TYR A 189 -1.74 -1.25 -21.85
N TYR A 190 -0.81 -2.04 -21.27
CA TYR A 190 0.64 -1.85 -21.41
C TYR A 190 1.25 -2.66 -22.56
N GLY A 191 0.43 -3.40 -23.32
CA GLY A 191 0.89 -4.28 -24.41
C GLY A 191 1.10 -5.73 -23.98
N ALA A 192 2.02 -6.42 -24.65
CA ALA A 192 2.40 -7.79 -24.30
C ALA A 192 3.32 -7.81 -23.06
N LEU A 193 3.41 -8.97 -22.40
CA LEU A 193 4.43 -9.16 -21.37
C LEU A 193 5.83 -8.95 -21.99
N PRO A 194 6.76 -8.29 -21.28
CA PRO A 194 8.14 -8.15 -21.73
C PRO A 194 8.79 -9.50 -22.07
N ASP A 195 9.70 -9.49 -23.03
CA ASP A 195 10.37 -10.73 -23.50
C ASP A 195 11.04 -11.52 -22.37
N TRP A 196 11.66 -10.82 -21.41
CA TRP A 196 12.29 -11.46 -20.27
C TRP A 196 11.28 -12.20 -19.37
N ALA A 197 10.09 -11.62 -19.17
CA ALA A 197 9.03 -12.22 -18.36
C ALA A 197 8.40 -13.42 -19.09
N THR A 198 8.17 -13.27 -20.39
CA THR A 198 7.68 -14.35 -21.25
C THR A 198 8.68 -15.52 -21.29
N ALA A 199 9.98 -15.24 -21.41
CA ALA A 199 11.02 -16.26 -21.39
C ALA A 199 11.11 -16.97 -20.03
N PHE A 200 10.98 -16.23 -18.93
CA PHE A 200 10.95 -16.83 -17.57
C PHE A 200 9.73 -17.73 -17.40
N GLU A 201 8.53 -17.26 -17.76
CA GLU A 201 7.30 -18.05 -17.69
C GLU A 201 7.39 -19.35 -18.49
N ASN A 202 7.97 -19.30 -19.70
CA ASN A 202 8.11 -20.48 -20.54
C ASN A 202 9.15 -21.50 -20.00
N ASN A 203 10.21 -21.01 -19.36
CA ASN A 203 11.30 -21.88 -18.88
C ASN A 203 11.09 -22.40 -17.46
N SER A 204 10.43 -21.65 -16.60
CA SER A 204 10.29 -21.96 -15.18
C SER A 204 8.96 -21.44 -14.61
N PRO A 205 7.80 -21.84 -15.16
CA PRO A 205 6.51 -21.37 -14.67
C PRO A 205 6.27 -21.78 -13.21
N LEU A 206 5.69 -20.88 -12.42
CA LEU A 206 5.34 -21.16 -11.03
C LEU A 206 4.45 -22.41 -10.92
N SER A 207 3.53 -22.59 -11.87
CA SER A 207 2.59 -23.73 -11.90
C SER A 207 3.27 -25.10 -11.91
N SER A 208 4.48 -25.20 -12.48
CA SER A 208 5.27 -26.43 -12.46
C SER A 208 6.13 -26.60 -11.20
N ARG A 209 6.48 -25.52 -10.53
CA ARG A 209 7.38 -25.50 -9.36
C ARG A 209 6.65 -25.52 -8.02
N ILE A 210 5.40 -25.02 -7.98
CA ILE A 210 4.65 -24.79 -6.74
C ILE A 210 4.47 -26.05 -5.89
N GLY A 211 4.36 -27.22 -6.52
CA GLY A 211 4.23 -28.53 -5.83
C GLY A 211 5.49 -28.92 -5.05
N ASP A 212 6.65 -28.40 -5.43
CA ASP A 212 7.93 -28.67 -4.79
C ASP A 212 8.29 -27.62 -3.73
N ILE A 213 7.57 -26.49 -3.72
CA ILE A 213 7.77 -25.44 -2.73
C ILE A 213 7.19 -25.91 -1.39
N VAL A 214 8.05 -25.97 -0.39
CA VAL A 214 7.66 -26.28 0.99
C VAL A 214 8.09 -25.14 1.88
N TRP A 215 7.13 -24.42 2.45
CA TRP A 215 7.41 -23.41 3.45
C TRP A 215 7.58 -24.05 4.82
N LYS A 216 8.75 -23.93 5.39
CA LYS A 216 9.15 -24.41 6.71
C LYS A 216 10.02 -23.34 7.38
N PRO A 217 10.21 -23.37 8.71
CA PRO A 217 11.06 -22.40 9.39
C PRO A 217 12.43 -22.27 8.72
N LEU A 218 12.91 -21.03 8.60
CA LEU A 218 14.17 -20.67 7.94
C LEU A 218 15.37 -21.36 8.59
N ASN A 219 15.37 -21.39 9.92
CA ASN A 219 16.43 -21.96 10.76
C ASN A 219 15.92 -22.31 12.17
N ASP A 220 16.80 -22.86 12.99
CA ASP A 220 16.48 -23.23 14.38
C ASP A 220 16.26 -22.01 15.29
N GLU A 221 16.79 -20.84 14.94
CA GLU A 221 16.59 -19.60 15.70
C GLU A 221 15.13 -19.19 15.64
N VAL A 222 14.49 -19.24 14.45
CA VAL A 222 13.07 -18.99 14.28
C VAL A 222 12.21 -19.97 15.09
N VAL A 223 12.56 -21.26 15.07
CA VAL A 223 11.82 -22.30 15.84
C VAL A 223 11.87 -22.06 17.33
N ASN A 224 13.03 -21.61 17.84
CA ASN A 224 13.26 -21.41 19.26
C ASN A 224 12.88 -20.00 19.76
N PHE A 225 12.53 -19.09 18.86
CA PHE A 225 12.11 -17.73 19.24
C PHE A 225 10.74 -17.72 19.90
N ASN A 226 10.58 -16.95 20.98
CA ASN A 226 9.42 -17.00 21.87
C ASN A 226 8.73 -15.62 21.98
N TYR A 227 8.33 -15.02 20.89
CA TYR A 227 7.54 -13.79 20.96
C TYR A 227 6.07 -14.08 21.31
N PHE A 228 5.45 -14.97 20.56
CA PHE A 228 4.11 -15.43 20.87
C PHE A 228 4.19 -16.53 21.93
N VAL A 229 3.74 -16.23 23.14
CA VAL A 229 3.77 -17.18 24.25
C VAL A 229 2.76 -18.29 23.99
N SER A 230 3.21 -19.43 23.50
CA SER A 230 2.43 -20.66 23.49
C SER A 230 3.10 -21.67 24.42
N GLU A 231 2.45 -22.01 25.52
CA GLU A 231 2.83 -23.16 26.35
C GLU A 231 2.53 -24.44 25.56
N GLY A 232 3.52 -25.05 24.98
CA GLY A 232 3.38 -26.33 24.29
C GLY A 232 4.61 -26.74 23.48
N ASN A 233 4.73 -28.00 23.11
CA ASN A 233 5.79 -28.51 22.24
C ASN A 233 5.74 -27.78 20.89
N LYS A 234 6.69 -26.88 20.65
CA LYS A 234 6.85 -26.18 19.39
C LYS A 234 7.31 -27.17 18.31
N LYS A 235 6.38 -27.62 17.51
CA LYS A 235 6.72 -28.39 16.31
C LYS A 235 6.96 -27.39 15.17
N PRO A 236 8.06 -27.54 14.42
CA PRO A 236 8.28 -26.77 13.22
C PRO A 236 7.09 -26.95 12.25
N PHE A 237 6.62 -25.86 11.69
CA PHE A 237 5.57 -25.93 10.68
C PHE A 237 6.11 -26.43 9.34
N SER A 238 5.21 -26.93 8.49
CA SER A 238 5.54 -27.33 7.13
C SER A 238 4.30 -27.20 6.26
N HIS A 239 4.26 -26.18 5.39
CA HIS A 239 3.17 -25.91 4.48
C HIS A 239 3.56 -26.25 3.06
N LYS A 240 2.64 -26.96 2.36
CA LYS A 240 2.70 -27.20 0.93
C LYS A 240 1.51 -26.54 0.27
N PHE A 241 1.72 -25.94 -0.88
CA PHE A 241 0.68 -25.28 -1.63
C PHE A 241 0.02 -26.25 -2.60
N SER A 242 -1.22 -26.65 -2.30
CA SER A 242 -1.97 -27.66 -3.06
C SER A 242 -3.46 -27.33 -3.16
N GLY A 243 -4.18 -28.03 -4.05
CA GLY A 243 -5.62 -27.78 -4.30
C GLY A 243 -5.88 -26.55 -5.16
N ASP A 244 -7.16 -26.16 -5.24
CA ASP A 244 -7.63 -25.10 -6.14
C ASP A 244 -7.17 -23.69 -5.71
N ARG A 245 -6.95 -23.50 -4.42
CA ARG A 245 -6.50 -22.19 -3.85
C ARG A 245 -4.98 -22.07 -3.70
N ARG A 246 -4.18 -23.00 -4.23
CA ARG A 246 -2.72 -23.07 -3.98
C ARG A 246 -1.96 -21.78 -4.33
N PHE A 247 -2.32 -21.12 -5.42
CA PHE A 247 -1.66 -19.88 -5.82
C PHE A 247 -2.06 -18.71 -4.93
N ARG A 248 -3.32 -18.62 -4.49
CA ARG A 248 -3.75 -17.61 -3.51
C ARG A 248 -3.05 -17.78 -2.18
N GLN A 249 -2.96 -19.02 -1.68
CA GLN A 249 -2.25 -19.33 -0.45
C GLN A 249 -0.75 -19.04 -0.56
N PHE A 250 -0.14 -19.34 -1.71
CA PHE A 250 1.25 -18.99 -2.00
C PHE A 250 1.46 -17.47 -1.98
N LYS A 251 0.57 -16.70 -2.60
CA LYS A 251 0.62 -15.23 -2.61
C LYS A 251 0.44 -14.62 -1.22
N ALA A 252 -0.34 -15.27 -0.34
CA ALA A 252 -0.52 -14.90 1.06
C ALA A 252 0.47 -15.65 1.97
N SER A 253 1.74 -15.72 1.57
CA SER A 253 2.85 -16.31 2.32
C SER A 253 4.16 -15.60 2.00
N SER A 254 5.16 -15.72 2.88
CA SER A 254 6.50 -15.14 2.65
C SER A 254 7.22 -15.69 1.42
N CYS A 255 6.81 -16.87 0.92
CA CYS A 255 7.40 -17.49 -0.26
C CYS A 255 7.17 -16.69 -1.55
N VAL A 256 6.13 -15.86 -1.60
CA VAL A 256 5.88 -15.01 -2.78
C VAL A 256 6.98 -13.98 -2.99
N ASN A 257 7.59 -13.49 -1.93
CA ASN A 257 8.67 -12.50 -2.03
C ASN A 257 9.91 -13.11 -2.71
N ASP A 258 10.17 -14.41 -2.49
CA ASP A 258 11.24 -15.13 -3.20
C ASP A 258 10.95 -15.16 -4.71
N GLU A 259 9.69 -15.39 -5.11
CA GLU A 259 9.28 -15.35 -6.52
C GLU A 259 9.42 -13.95 -7.12
N ILE A 260 9.01 -12.90 -6.40
CA ILE A 260 9.24 -11.50 -6.83
C ILE A 260 10.74 -11.23 -7.02
N ASN A 261 11.60 -11.67 -6.11
CA ASN A 261 13.05 -11.54 -6.23
C ASN A 261 13.63 -12.29 -7.44
N LEU A 262 13.08 -13.47 -7.75
CA LEU A 262 13.47 -14.20 -8.98
C LEU A 262 13.11 -13.41 -10.24
N LEU A 263 11.93 -12.82 -10.29
CA LEU A 263 11.49 -11.97 -11.40
C LEU A 263 12.36 -10.72 -11.52
N VAL A 264 12.69 -10.06 -10.41
CA VAL A 264 13.60 -8.91 -10.40
C VAL A 264 14.99 -9.30 -10.93
N LYS A 265 15.55 -10.44 -10.53
CA LYS A 265 16.81 -10.92 -11.06
C LYS A 265 16.77 -11.12 -12.58
N GLN A 266 15.66 -11.69 -13.10
CA GLN A 266 15.48 -11.83 -14.55
C GLN A 266 15.38 -10.48 -15.27
N LEU A 267 14.63 -9.53 -14.71
CA LEU A 267 14.56 -8.16 -15.23
C LEU A 267 15.95 -7.52 -15.29
N LEU A 268 16.70 -7.54 -14.18
CA LEU A 268 18.04 -6.93 -14.09
C LEU A 268 19.04 -7.57 -15.06
N ASP A 269 18.96 -8.89 -15.27
CA ASP A 269 19.89 -9.64 -16.13
C ASP A 269 19.56 -9.51 -17.63
N LYS A 270 18.30 -9.32 -17.98
CA LYS A 270 17.82 -9.41 -19.37
C LYS A 270 17.31 -8.09 -19.95
N SER A 271 17.31 -7.00 -19.18
CA SER A 271 16.95 -5.66 -19.64
C SER A 271 18.04 -4.65 -19.33
N ASP A 272 17.93 -3.48 -19.93
CA ASP A 272 18.87 -2.38 -19.71
C ASP A 272 18.45 -1.45 -18.54
N ILE A 273 17.47 -1.85 -17.71
CA ILE A 273 17.01 -1.06 -16.59
C ILE A 273 18.17 -0.62 -15.69
N GLY A 274 18.25 0.69 -15.43
CA GLY A 274 19.36 1.32 -14.66
C GLY A 274 20.72 1.28 -15.38
N GLY A 275 20.79 0.84 -16.63
CA GLY A 275 22.04 0.65 -17.36
C GLY A 275 22.60 1.90 -18.02
N ASP A 276 21.77 2.86 -18.35
CA ASP A 276 22.14 4.11 -19.01
C ASP A 276 22.16 5.31 -18.04
N GLY A 277 22.20 6.53 -18.59
CA GLY A 277 22.19 7.77 -17.81
C GLY A 277 20.81 8.34 -17.54
N VAL A 278 19.74 7.68 -18.02
CA VAL A 278 18.35 8.09 -17.79
C VAL A 278 17.83 7.36 -16.56
N PRO A 279 17.23 8.05 -15.59
CA PRO A 279 16.65 7.38 -14.43
C PRO A 279 15.51 6.44 -14.81
N ASP A 280 15.54 5.23 -14.26
CA ASP A 280 14.47 4.23 -14.40
C ASP A 280 13.75 4.00 -13.07
N MET A 281 12.60 3.33 -13.11
CA MET A 281 11.81 3.03 -11.91
C MET A 281 11.33 1.58 -11.89
N LEU A 282 11.52 0.94 -10.74
CA LEU A 282 11.03 -0.39 -10.42
C LEU A 282 10.12 -0.33 -9.20
N ASN A 283 8.85 -0.67 -9.38
CA ASN A 283 7.88 -0.76 -8.29
C ASN A 283 7.65 -2.23 -7.93
N LEU A 284 7.77 -2.54 -6.66
CA LEU A 284 7.61 -3.88 -6.12
C LEU A 284 6.60 -3.89 -4.97
N THR A 285 5.84 -4.97 -4.87
CA THR A 285 5.05 -5.26 -3.68
C THR A 285 5.50 -6.58 -3.08
N TYR A 286 5.80 -6.57 -1.77
CA TYR A 286 6.08 -7.75 -0.96
C TYR A 286 4.93 -8.04 -0.02
N TYR A 287 4.93 -9.21 0.61
CA TYR A 287 3.93 -9.62 1.59
C TYR A 287 4.59 -9.96 2.94
N ALA A 288 4.03 -9.43 4.03
CA ALA A 288 4.49 -9.67 5.41
C ALA A 288 3.35 -10.07 6.37
N GLY A 289 2.17 -10.35 5.85
CA GLY A 289 1.00 -10.77 6.64
C GLY A 289 1.02 -12.26 7.03
N GLY A 290 -0.02 -12.68 7.73
CA GLY A 290 -0.25 -14.07 8.12
C GLY A 290 -0.58 -14.99 6.94
N LEU A 291 -0.32 -16.28 7.08
CA LEU A 291 -0.64 -17.27 6.06
C LEU A 291 -2.16 -17.27 5.76
N ASP A 292 -2.48 -17.20 4.47
CA ASP A 292 -3.87 -17.18 3.96
C ASP A 292 -4.75 -16.09 4.62
N HIS A 293 -4.15 -14.97 5.04
CA HIS A 293 -4.80 -13.84 5.74
C HIS A 293 -5.45 -14.23 7.08
N GLU A 294 -4.97 -15.27 7.70
CA GLU A 294 -5.45 -15.72 9.02
C GLU A 294 -4.75 -14.99 10.16
N SER A 295 -5.27 -15.14 11.38
CA SER A 295 -4.76 -14.44 12.55
C SER A 295 -3.31 -14.83 12.91
N ASP A 296 -2.53 -13.86 13.36
CA ASP A 296 -1.13 -14.03 13.74
C ASP A 296 -0.96 -15.05 14.89
N SER A 297 -1.90 -15.14 15.81
CA SER A 297 -1.86 -16.13 16.91
C SER A 297 -2.02 -17.56 16.42
N LYS A 298 -2.74 -17.78 15.32
CA LYS A 298 -2.92 -19.09 14.71
C LYS A 298 -1.65 -19.59 14.04
N TYR A 299 -0.90 -18.69 13.45
CA TYR A 299 0.31 -18.94 12.67
C TYR A 299 1.53 -18.17 13.20
N ALA A 300 1.69 -18.17 14.53
CA ALA A 300 2.70 -17.37 15.22
C ALA A 300 4.14 -17.59 14.76
N MET A 301 4.52 -18.86 14.49
CA MET A 301 5.86 -19.19 14.02
C MET A 301 6.04 -18.77 12.54
N GLU A 302 5.01 -18.87 11.75
CA GLU A 302 5.00 -18.43 10.35
C GLU A 302 5.20 -16.93 10.24
N VAL A 303 4.58 -16.14 11.13
CA VAL A 303 4.79 -14.69 11.18
C VAL A 303 6.24 -14.36 11.53
N GLN A 304 6.82 -15.01 12.54
CA GLN A 304 8.25 -14.85 12.89
C GLN A 304 9.16 -15.21 11.71
N ASP A 305 8.88 -16.33 11.02
CA ASP A 305 9.62 -16.77 9.85
C ASP A 305 9.48 -15.78 8.68
N THR A 306 8.28 -15.21 8.50
CA THR A 306 8.03 -14.22 7.46
C THR A 306 8.97 -13.01 7.61
N TYR A 307 9.12 -12.48 8.82
CA TYR A 307 10.00 -11.34 9.05
C TYR A 307 11.49 -11.70 8.93
N ALA A 308 11.90 -12.88 9.40
CA ALA A 308 13.27 -13.37 9.22
C ALA A 308 13.62 -13.59 7.74
N ARG A 309 12.66 -14.08 6.93
CA ARG A 309 12.82 -14.21 5.47
C ARG A 309 12.82 -12.87 4.78
N LEU A 310 11.92 -11.95 5.18
CA LEU A 310 11.83 -10.61 4.60
C LEU A 310 13.16 -9.87 4.72
N ASP A 311 13.84 -9.97 5.87
CA ASP A 311 15.18 -9.42 6.05
C ASP A 311 16.17 -9.91 4.98
N ARG A 312 16.22 -11.22 4.73
CA ARG A 312 17.06 -11.81 3.69
C ARG A 312 16.64 -11.43 2.28
N GLN A 313 15.33 -11.39 2.02
CA GLN A 313 14.77 -11.03 0.72
C GLN A 313 15.11 -9.58 0.35
N ILE A 314 15.09 -8.66 1.34
CA ILE A 314 15.54 -7.27 1.19
C ILE A 314 17.05 -7.21 0.92
N GLU A 315 17.87 -7.96 1.67
CA GLU A 315 19.30 -8.05 1.42
C GLU A 315 19.59 -8.52 -0.01
N GLU A 316 18.92 -9.58 -0.46
CA GLU A 316 19.08 -10.13 -1.82
C GLU A 316 18.69 -9.12 -2.90
N LEU A 317 17.57 -8.40 -2.71
CA LEU A 317 17.09 -7.35 -3.61
C LEU A 317 18.12 -6.22 -3.73
N VAL A 318 18.53 -5.66 -2.59
CA VAL A 318 19.48 -4.54 -2.56
C VAL A 318 20.80 -4.95 -3.23
N ASN A 319 21.33 -6.12 -2.88
CA ASN A 319 22.57 -6.62 -3.46
C ASN A 319 22.45 -6.92 -4.97
N ALA A 320 21.29 -7.38 -5.45
CA ALA A 320 21.06 -7.62 -6.88
C ALA A 320 21.04 -6.30 -7.67
N VAL A 321 20.32 -5.31 -7.17
CA VAL A 321 20.23 -3.98 -7.79
C VAL A 321 21.60 -3.28 -7.77
N GLU A 322 22.29 -3.27 -6.62
CA GLU A 322 23.62 -2.62 -6.54
C GLU A 322 24.67 -3.27 -7.46
N ARG A 323 24.58 -4.57 -7.70
CA ARG A 323 25.43 -5.24 -8.69
C ARG A 323 25.15 -4.78 -10.13
N LYS A 324 23.91 -4.48 -10.45
CA LYS A 324 23.49 -4.00 -11.78
C LYS A 324 23.88 -2.55 -12.02
N VAL A 325 23.49 -1.65 -11.12
CA VAL A 325 23.61 -0.20 -11.35
C VAL A 325 24.83 0.45 -10.69
N GLY A 326 25.49 -0.27 -9.77
CA GLY A 326 26.59 0.22 -8.94
C GLY A 326 26.13 0.64 -7.54
N GLN A 327 27.01 0.44 -6.55
CA GLN A 327 26.73 0.83 -5.16
C GLN A 327 26.49 2.33 -5.04
N GLY A 328 25.45 2.73 -4.31
CA GLY A 328 25.06 4.13 -4.13
C GLY A 328 24.46 4.82 -5.36
N LYS A 329 24.16 4.07 -6.44
CA LYS A 329 23.52 4.61 -7.66
C LYS A 329 22.03 4.35 -7.73
N ALA A 330 21.49 3.48 -6.89
CA ALA A 330 20.06 3.27 -6.72
C ALA A 330 19.55 3.99 -5.48
N LEU A 331 18.31 4.49 -5.55
CA LEU A 331 17.53 4.96 -4.39
C LEU A 331 16.45 3.93 -4.10
N PHE A 332 16.44 3.41 -2.88
CA PHE A 332 15.43 2.47 -2.40
C PHE A 332 14.48 3.15 -1.43
N VAL A 333 13.20 2.82 -1.55
CA VAL A 333 12.18 3.19 -0.57
C VAL A 333 11.43 1.94 -0.13
N PHE A 334 11.34 1.71 1.19
CA PHE A 334 10.55 0.63 1.75
C PHE A 334 9.51 1.22 2.69
N THR A 335 8.27 0.74 2.58
CA THR A 335 7.18 1.14 3.47
C THR A 335 6.11 0.06 3.53
N SER A 336 5.03 0.30 4.27
CA SER A 336 3.90 -0.62 4.44
C SER A 336 2.65 -0.12 3.75
N THR A 337 1.68 -1.02 3.53
CA THR A 337 0.29 -0.66 3.20
C THR A 337 -0.49 -0.07 4.39
N GLY A 338 0.06 -0.15 5.62
CA GLY A 338 -0.51 0.51 6.80
C GLY A 338 -1.77 -0.14 7.36
N TYR A 339 -2.11 -1.34 6.92
CA TYR A 339 -3.19 -2.15 7.50
C TYR A 339 -2.70 -3.57 7.79
N CYS A 340 -3.46 -4.34 8.55
CA CYS A 340 -3.30 -5.79 8.62
C CYS A 340 -4.67 -6.46 8.83
N ASP A 341 -4.83 -7.66 8.29
CA ASP A 341 -6.12 -8.38 8.27
C ASP A 341 -6.48 -9.00 9.62
N SER A 342 -5.47 -9.27 10.46
CA SER A 342 -5.67 -10.06 11.67
C SER A 342 -5.46 -9.26 12.97
N GLU A 343 -6.48 -9.25 13.82
CA GLU A 343 -6.33 -9.01 15.26
C GLU A 343 -7.09 -10.06 16.04
N ASP A 344 -6.48 -10.54 17.13
CA ASP A 344 -7.15 -11.45 18.04
C ASP A 344 -8.11 -10.70 18.97
N ALA A 345 -9.42 -10.92 18.75
CA ALA A 345 -10.45 -10.44 19.66
C ALA A 345 -10.28 -10.97 21.12
N LYS A 346 -9.48 -12.01 21.32
CA LYS A 346 -9.20 -12.59 22.63
C LYS A 346 -8.42 -11.63 23.54
N ASP A 347 -7.48 -10.86 22.99
CA ASP A 347 -6.69 -9.91 23.77
C ASP A 347 -7.54 -8.76 24.30
N LEU A 348 -8.54 -8.32 23.53
CA LEU A 348 -9.43 -7.23 23.91
C LEU A 348 -10.33 -7.62 25.11
N SER A 349 -10.73 -8.88 25.21
CA SER A 349 -11.54 -9.36 26.33
C SER A 349 -10.79 -9.33 27.66
N GLN A 350 -9.47 -9.49 27.65
CA GLN A 350 -8.62 -9.38 28.85
C GLN A 350 -8.63 -7.95 29.40
N TYR A 351 -8.74 -6.95 28.53
CA TYR A 351 -8.79 -5.54 28.91
C TYR A 351 -10.22 -5.04 29.19
N ARG A 352 -11.23 -5.92 29.22
CA ARG A 352 -12.65 -5.59 29.42
C ARG A 352 -13.19 -4.58 28.39
N ILE A 353 -12.65 -4.57 27.19
CA ILE A 353 -13.16 -3.78 26.06
C ILE A 353 -14.42 -4.48 25.55
N PRO A 354 -15.57 -3.78 25.46
CA PRO A 354 -16.79 -4.38 24.92
C PRO A 354 -16.55 -4.81 23.48
N THR A 355 -16.81 -6.08 23.18
CA THR A 355 -16.70 -6.65 21.84
C THR A 355 -18.07 -7.12 21.36
N GLY A 356 -18.26 -7.15 20.04
CA GLY A 356 -19.50 -7.62 19.45
C GLY A 356 -19.39 -7.75 17.94
N THR A 357 -20.53 -8.04 17.31
CA THR A 357 -20.64 -8.05 15.85
C THR A 357 -21.69 -7.05 15.43
N PHE A 358 -21.31 -6.09 14.58
CA PHE A 358 -22.21 -5.16 13.93
C PHE A 358 -22.52 -5.68 12.52
N SER A 359 -23.79 -5.91 12.23
CA SER A 359 -24.27 -6.35 10.91
C SER A 359 -24.71 -5.15 10.10
N ILE A 360 -23.98 -4.83 9.03
CA ILE A 360 -24.36 -3.74 8.12
C ILE A 360 -25.63 -4.08 7.34
N THR A 361 -25.85 -5.35 7.01
CA THR A 361 -27.09 -5.84 6.36
C THR A 361 -28.31 -5.60 7.24
N LYS A 362 -28.22 -5.87 8.55
CA LYS A 362 -29.32 -5.56 9.48
C LYS A 362 -29.53 -4.06 9.64
N ALA A 363 -28.45 -3.29 9.73
CA ALA A 363 -28.54 -1.82 9.81
C ALA A 363 -29.24 -1.24 8.57
N LYS A 364 -28.88 -1.73 7.36
CA LYS A 364 -29.57 -1.40 6.10
C LYS A 364 -31.08 -1.65 6.18
N LEU A 365 -31.47 -2.85 6.60
CA LEU A 365 -32.89 -3.23 6.69
C LEU A 365 -33.66 -2.38 7.71
N LEU A 366 -33.08 -2.17 8.90
CA LEU A 366 -33.69 -1.36 9.96
C LEU A 366 -33.84 0.09 9.53
N LEU A 367 -32.82 0.67 8.89
CA LEU A 367 -32.89 2.03 8.35
C LEU A 367 -33.98 2.14 7.29
N ASN A 368 -34.05 1.19 6.36
CA ASN A 368 -35.12 1.21 5.34
C ASN A 368 -36.52 1.15 5.97
N MET A 369 -36.73 0.31 6.98
CA MET A 369 -37.99 0.23 7.72
C MET A 369 -38.34 1.56 8.43
N TYR A 370 -37.34 2.21 9.05
CA TYR A 370 -37.50 3.53 9.67
C TYR A 370 -37.89 4.58 8.62
N LEU A 371 -37.21 4.64 7.49
CA LEU A 371 -37.53 5.60 6.42
C LEU A 371 -38.92 5.34 5.79
N ILE A 372 -39.35 4.08 5.68
CA ILE A 372 -40.72 3.73 5.30
C ILE A 372 -41.75 4.29 6.29
N ALA A 373 -41.48 4.18 7.58
CA ALA A 373 -42.38 4.73 8.61
C ALA A 373 -42.50 6.27 8.55
N VAL A 374 -41.43 6.96 8.16
CA VAL A 374 -41.37 8.42 8.09
C VAL A 374 -41.94 8.95 6.76
N TYR A 375 -41.55 8.35 5.62
CA TYR A 375 -41.82 8.88 4.28
C TYR A 375 -42.79 8.04 3.44
N GLY A 376 -43.28 6.94 3.99
CA GLY A 376 -44.16 6.00 3.30
C GLY A 376 -43.42 4.90 2.55
N GLN A 377 -44.17 3.96 1.99
CA GLN A 377 -43.66 2.73 1.38
C GLN A 377 -42.64 2.98 0.27
N GLY A 378 -41.45 2.36 0.33
CA GLY A 378 -40.41 2.47 -0.68
C GLY A 378 -39.09 1.84 -0.24
N ASP A 379 -38.18 1.61 -1.19
CA ASP A 379 -36.84 1.11 -0.95
C ASP A 379 -35.85 2.29 -0.96
N TYR A 380 -35.65 2.90 0.21
CA TYR A 380 -34.81 4.09 0.38
C TYR A 380 -33.33 3.77 0.47
N VAL A 381 -32.98 2.55 0.90
CA VAL A 381 -31.57 2.09 1.02
C VAL A 381 -31.36 0.95 0.02
N GLU A 382 -30.62 1.24 -1.04
CA GLU A 382 -30.40 0.26 -2.13
C GLU A 382 -29.52 -0.89 -1.67
N THR A 383 -28.36 -0.58 -1.11
CA THR A 383 -27.38 -1.61 -0.72
C THR A 383 -26.40 -1.10 0.34
N ALA A 384 -25.55 -2.03 0.80
CA ALA A 384 -24.44 -1.77 1.72
C ALA A 384 -23.17 -2.43 1.20
N MET A 385 -22.04 -1.75 1.31
CA MET A 385 -20.73 -2.30 0.98
C MET A 385 -19.68 -1.80 1.98
N GLY A 386 -18.85 -2.72 2.52
CA GLY A 386 -17.96 -2.36 3.62
C GLY A 386 -18.76 -1.78 4.80
N ASN A 387 -18.42 -0.59 5.23
CA ASN A 387 -19.11 0.19 6.26
C ASN A 387 -20.01 1.32 5.70
N GLU A 388 -20.29 1.29 4.41
CA GLU A 388 -21.06 2.32 3.70
C GLU A 388 -22.45 1.84 3.31
N LEU A 389 -23.43 2.77 3.39
CA LEU A 389 -24.80 2.59 2.89
C LEU A 389 -25.04 3.49 1.68
N TYR A 390 -25.70 2.93 0.68
CA TYR A 390 -26.05 3.62 -0.57
C TYR A 390 -27.56 3.83 -0.61
N LEU A 391 -27.97 5.12 -0.66
CA LEU A 391 -29.38 5.50 -0.71
C LEU A 391 -29.90 5.49 -2.15
N ASN A 392 -31.21 5.24 -2.28
CA ASN A 392 -31.93 5.36 -3.54
C ASN A 392 -32.23 6.84 -3.84
N LEU A 393 -31.22 7.52 -4.39
CA LEU A 393 -31.33 8.94 -4.71
C LEU A 393 -32.46 9.23 -5.70
N LYS A 394 -32.73 8.32 -6.65
CA LYS A 394 -33.83 8.45 -7.62
C LYS A 394 -35.20 8.43 -6.93
N LEU A 395 -35.40 7.55 -5.96
CA LEU A 395 -36.65 7.50 -5.19
C LEU A 395 -36.84 8.78 -4.36
N ILE A 396 -35.78 9.24 -3.70
CA ILE A 396 -35.77 10.47 -2.90
C ILE A 396 -36.15 11.69 -3.77
N GLU A 397 -35.53 11.81 -4.94
CA GLU A 397 -35.82 12.88 -5.91
C GLU A 397 -37.25 12.79 -6.45
N ASN A 398 -37.71 11.61 -6.91
CA ASN A 398 -39.04 11.39 -7.45
C ASN A 398 -40.13 11.71 -6.44
N ARG A 399 -39.87 11.60 -5.14
CA ARG A 399 -40.76 11.96 -4.06
C ARG A 399 -40.64 13.40 -3.59
N SER A 400 -39.72 14.17 -4.20
CA SER A 400 -39.40 15.54 -3.81
C SER A 400 -39.03 15.67 -2.33
N LEU A 401 -38.35 14.65 -1.79
CA LEU A 401 -37.85 14.67 -0.42
C LEU A 401 -36.52 15.47 -0.36
N ASN A 402 -36.34 16.17 0.76
CA ASN A 402 -35.08 16.87 1.01
C ASN A 402 -33.99 15.85 1.40
N LEU A 403 -32.99 15.66 0.54
CA LEU A 403 -31.89 14.72 0.78
C LEU A 403 -31.15 15.02 2.09
N THR A 404 -30.96 16.31 2.44
CA THR A 404 -30.31 16.69 3.71
C THR A 404 -31.10 16.16 4.90
N GLU A 405 -32.41 16.33 4.90
CA GLU A 405 -33.26 15.82 5.97
C GLU A 405 -33.24 14.29 6.04
N VAL A 406 -33.27 13.60 4.89
CA VAL A 406 -33.17 12.13 4.84
C VAL A 406 -31.86 11.67 5.44
N LEU A 407 -30.73 12.31 5.09
CA LEU A 407 -29.40 11.98 5.61
C LEU A 407 -29.30 12.25 7.13
N GLU A 408 -29.80 13.39 7.60
CA GLU A 408 -29.79 13.73 9.04
C GLU A 408 -30.61 12.72 9.86
N ARG A 409 -31.85 12.42 9.44
CA ARG A 409 -32.69 11.42 10.11
C ARG A 409 -32.08 10.02 10.08
N SER A 410 -31.43 9.66 8.97
CA SER A 410 -30.72 8.38 8.86
C SER A 410 -29.55 8.30 9.83
N SER A 411 -28.79 9.39 9.97
CA SER A 411 -27.68 9.47 10.92
C SER A 411 -28.17 9.37 12.36
N ASP A 412 -29.22 10.11 12.73
CA ASP A 412 -29.84 10.11 14.07
C ASP A 412 -30.41 8.74 14.45
N PHE A 413 -30.89 7.99 13.47
CA PHE A 413 -31.36 6.62 13.68
C PHE A 413 -30.18 5.64 13.86
N LEU A 414 -29.19 5.67 12.97
CA LEU A 414 -28.09 4.71 12.94
C LEU A 414 -27.17 4.83 14.15
N ILE A 415 -26.95 6.06 14.66
CA ILE A 415 -26.09 6.28 15.85
C ILE A 415 -26.62 5.60 17.11
N GLN A 416 -27.91 5.26 17.14
CA GLN A 416 -28.54 4.58 18.28
C GLN A 416 -28.32 3.06 18.26
N LEU A 417 -27.82 2.50 17.18
CA LEU A 417 -27.58 1.07 17.06
C LEU A 417 -26.35 0.66 17.87
N SER A 418 -26.46 -0.47 18.57
CA SER A 418 -25.33 -1.03 19.33
C SER A 418 -24.14 -1.34 18.43
N GLY A 419 -22.94 -0.91 18.83
CA GLY A 419 -21.72 -1.09 18.05
C GLY A 419 -21.40 0.06 17.10
N VAL A 420 -22.27 1.04 16.96
CA VAL A 420 -21.99 2.27 16.17
C VAL A 420 -21.28 3.28 17.09
N LYS A 421 -20.15 3.78 16.62
CA LYS A 421 -19.38 4.84 17.27
C LYS A 421 -19.78 6.22 16.77
N ASP A 422 -19.85 6.38 15.44
CA ASP A 422 -20.28 7.62 14.77
C ASP A 422 -20.86 7.30 13.38
N VAL A 423 -21.59 8.27 12.81
CA VAL A 423 -22.19 8.17 11.48
C VAL A 423 -21.86 9.44 10.71
N TYR A 424 -21.30 9.26 9.53
CA TYR A 424 -20.91 10.36 8.65
C TYR A 424 -21.72 10.31 7.37
N THR A 425 -22.47 11.37 7.11
CA THR A 425 -23.18 11.54 5.85
C THR A 425 -22.27 12.18 4.80
N SER A 426 -22.54 11.93 3.52
CA SER A 426 -21.84 12.56 2.40
C SER A 426 -21.81 14.10 2.51
N GLN A 427 -22.89 14.71 2.98
CA GLN A 427 -22.93 16.16 3.23
C GLN A 427 -22.04 16.59 4.39
N ARG A 428 -22.04 15.87 5.51
CA ARG A 428 -21.15 16.16 6.65
C ARG A 428 -19.69 16.07 6.23
N LEU A 429 -19.35 15.09 5.40
CA LEU A 429 -17.99 14.93 4.86
C LEU A 429 -17.63 16.03 3.86
N ALA A 430 -18.54 16.43 2.97
CA ALA A 430 -18.26 17.44 1.96
C ALA A 430 -18.27 18.88 2.52
N LEU A 431 -19.22 19.23 3.37
CA LEU A 431 -19.55 20.61 3.76
C LEU A 431 -19.34 20.91 5.26
N GLY A 432 -19.23 19.90 6.11
CA GLY A 432 -19.09 20.07 7.56
C GLY A 432 -17.77 20.75 7.98
N ALA A 433 -17.69 21.19 9.23
CA ALA A 433 -16.50 21.84 9.76
C ALA A 433 -15.26 20.93 9.74
N TRP A 434 -14.10 21.50 9.44
CA TRP A 434 -12.81 20.79 9.49
C TRP A 434 -12.35 20.64 10.94
N THR A 435 -12.39 19.42 11.44
CA THR A 435 -11.80 19.05 12.72
C THR A 435 -10.75 17.96 12.48
N PRO A 436 -9.72 17.82 13.34
CA PRO A 436 -8.70 16.80 13.15
C PRO A 436 -9.27 15.37 13.00
N GLY A 437 -10.33 15.04 13.75
CA GLY A 437 -10.96 13.73 13.68
C GLY A 437 -11.70 13.44 12.38
N ILE A 438 -12.21 14.45 11.67
CA ILE A 438 -12.94 14.29 10.41
C ILE A 438 -12.03 14.36 9.18
N SER A 439 -10.81 14.90 9.31
CA SER A 439 -9.92 15.10 8.17
C SER A 439 -9.56 13.78 7.47
N LYS A 440 -9.22 12.74 8.23
CA LYS A 440 -8.89 11.42 7.66
C LYS A 440 -10.08 10.79 6.95
N LEU A 441 -11.28 10.91 7.51
CA LEU A 441 -12.52 10.41 6.88
C LEU A 441 -12.83 11.14 5.56
N ARG A 442 -12.61 12.46 5.53
CA ARG A 442 -12.76 13.25 4.30
C ARG A 442 -11.77 12.85 3.22
N ASN A 443 -10.54 12.63 3.61
CA ASN A 443 -9.50 12.20 2.69
C ASN A 443 -9.77 10.80 2.11
N ALA A 444 -10.48 9.94 2.85
CA ALA A 444 -10.95 8.63 2.38
C ALA A 444 -12.19 8.71 1.48
N TYR A 445 -13.01 9.76 1.62
CA TYR A 445 -14.29 9.90 0.92
C TYR A 445 -14.09 10.41 -0.51
N ASN A 446 -14.68 9.73 -1.49
CA ASN A 446 -14.76 10.22 -2.88
C ASN A 446 -16.22 10.30 -3.33
N PRO A 447 -16.74 11.48 -3.76
CA PRO A 447 -18.14 11.65 -4.11
C PRO A 447 -18.66 10.76 -5.24
N LYS A 448 -17.75 10.23 -6.09
CA LYS A 448 -18.12 9.37 -7.23
C LYS A 448 -18.26 7.91 -6.84
N CYS A 449 -17.51 7.46 -5.84
CA CYS A 449 -17.34 6.05 -5.49
C CYS A 449 -17.93 5.71 -4.12
N SER A 450 -17.79 6.60 -3.13
CA SER A 450 -18.24 6.35 -1.75
C SER A 450 -19.76 6.33 -1.58
N GLY A 451 -20.24 5.67 -0.54
CA GLY A 451 -21.64 5.63 -0.12
C GLY A 451 -22.16 6.99 0.37
N ASP A 452 -23.47 7.07 0.59
CA ASP A 452 -24.11 8.29 1.10
C ASP A 452 -23.96 8.43 2.61
N ILE A 453 -23.78 7.31 3.30
CA ILE A 453 -23.65 7.23 4.76
C ILE A 453 -22.51 6.25 5.08
N THR A 454 -21.52 6.70 5.82
CA THR A 454 -20.41 5.88 6.35
C THR A 454 -20.63 5.63 7.83
N ILE A 455 -20.65 4.38 8.26
CA ILE A 455 -20.83 3.98 9.65
C ILE A 455 -19.45 3.65 10.26
N GLN A 456 -19.07 4.39 11.28
CA GLN A 456 -17.90 4.05 12.07
C GLN A 456 -18.29 3.08 13.18
N VAL A 457 -17.79 1.86 13.12
CA VAL A 457 -18.07 0.82 14.10
C VAL A 457 -17.14 0.99 15.30
N SER A 458 -17.65 0.71 16.49
CA SER A 458 -16.89 0.82 17.73
C SER A 458 -15.67 -0.12 17.74
N PRO A 459 -14.50 0.33 18.22
CA PRO A 459 -13.31 -0.49 18.34
C PRO A 459 -13.58 -1.80 19.08
N GLY A 460 -12.98 -2.89 18.63
CA GLY A 460 -13.21 -4.22 19.22
C GLY A 460 -14.45 -4.94 18.68
N TRP A 461 -15.23 -4.33 17.81
CA TRP A 461 -16.36 -4.95 17.15
C TRP A 461 -16.00 -5.47 15.76
N ASN A 462 -16.62 -6.59 15.38
CA ASN A 462 -16.56 -7.08 14.00
C ASN A 462 -17.67 -6.43 13.17
N LEU A 463 -17.30 -5.84 12.05
CA LEU A 463 -18.23 -5.44 11.01
C LEU A 463 -18.47 -6.64 10.10
N LYS A 464 -19.73 -7.03 9.91
CA LYS A 464 -20.13 -8.14 9.08
C LYS A 464 -21.16 -7.71 8.03
N ASN A 465 -20.90 -8.11 6.79
CA ASN A 465 -21.88 -8.02 5.70
C ASN A 465 -22.32 -9.44 5.32
N GLU A 466 -23.56 -9.79 5.66
CA GLU A 466 -24.12 -11.11 5.37
C GLU A 466 -24.44 -11.31 3.89
N ASP A 467 -24.64 -10.22 3.13
CA ASP A 467 -24.94 -10.30 1.70
C ASP A 467 -23.68 -10.65 0.88
N THR A 468 -22.51 -10.13 1.30
CA THR A 468 -21.22 -10.38 0.63
C THR A 468 -20.33 -11.40 1.33
N LEU A 469 -20.73 -11.86 2.52
CA LEU A 469 -19.95 -12.73 3.42
C LEU A 469 -18.63 -12.10 3.88
N GLU A 470 -18.51 -10.78 3.79
CA GLU A 470 -17.35 -10.04 4.25
C GLU A 470 -17.39 -9.82 5.74
N GLN A 471 -16.20 -9.85 6.33
CA GLN A 471 -16.01 -9.52 7.73
C GLN A 471 -14.72 -8.72 7.89
N SER A 472 -14.79 -7.64 8.66
CA SER A 472 -13.63 -6.82 9.04
C SER A 472 -13.69 -6.48 10.52
N PHE A 473 -12.54 -6.23 11.12
CA PHE A 473 -12.43 -5.87 12.52
C PHE A 473 -12.25 -4.36 12.68
N ALA A 474 -13.09 -3.73 13.52
CA ALA A 474 -13.01 -2.29 13.75
C ALA A 474 -11.88 -1.96 14.72
N ARG A 475 -10.96 -1.11 14.29
CA ARG A 475 -9.83 -0.60 15.06
C ARG A 475 -9.96 0.88 15.34
N GLU A 476 -9.42 1.33 16.45
CA GLU A 476 -9.21 2.75 16.73
C GLU A 476 -7.72 3.12 16.70
N SER A 477 -6.89 2.15 17.08
CA SER A 477 -5.45 2.40 17.15
C SER A 477 -4.83 2.43 15.77
N TYR A 478 -4.11 3.49 15.53
CA TYR A 478 -3.22 3.64 14.42
C TYR A 478 -2.14 2.54 14.42
N MET A 479 -1.99 1.85 13.32
CA MET A 479 -0.89 0.91 13.13
C MET A 479 0.31 1.66 12.55
N GLY A 480 1.27 2.01 13.39
CA GLY A 480 2.52 2.62 12.96
C GLY A 480 3.34 1.67 12.11
N PHE A 481 3.94 2.19 11.06
CA PHE A 481 4.86 1.45 10.22
C PHE A 481 6.05 2.32 9.83
N PRO A 482 7.19 1.72 9.47
CA PRO A 482 8.38 2.48 9.12
C PRO A 482 8.36 2.90 7.65
N LEU A 483 9.03 4.01 7.36
CA LEU A 483 9.37 4.45 6.02
C LEU A 483 10.90 4.58 5.93
N PHE A 484 11.52 3.81 5.06
CA PHE A 484 12.97 3.81 4.84
C PHE A 484 13.30 4.47 3.51
N PHE A 485 14.30 5.34 3.52
CA PHE A 485 15.06 5.74 2.33
C PHE A 485 16.49 5.20 2.46
N PHE A 486 17.01 4.58 1.41
CA PHE A 486 18.34 4.00 1.42
C PHE A 486 19.03 4.16 0.05
N GLY A 487 20.31 4.46 0.04
CA GLY A 487 21.14 4.49 -1.17
C GLY A 487 21.48 5.90 -1.66
N CYS A 488 21.24 6.17 -2.94
CA CYS A 488 21.66 7.40 -3.61
C CYS A 488 21.12 8.67 -2.93
N GLY A 489 22.01 9.55 -2.51
CA GLY A 489 21.65 10.85 -1.93
C GLY A 489 21.08 10.81 -0.51
N VAL A 490 20.99 9.64 0.11
CA VAL A 490 20.39 9.47 1.43
C VAL A 490 21.41 9.79 2.53
N ALA A 491 21.03 10.67 3.47
CA ALA A 491 21.78 10.92 4.70
C ALA A 491 21.23 10.05 5.83
N PRO A 492 22.04 9.17 6.45
CA PRO A 492 21.59 8.29 7.52
C PRO A 492 21.04 9.06 8.72
N GLU A 493 19.79 8.80 9.09
CA GLU A 493 19.15 9.41 10.25
C GLU A 493 17.93 8.60 10.69
N LYS A 494 17.71 8.49 12.00
CA LYS A 494 16.49 7.92 12.57
C LYS A 494 15.58 9.06 13.05
N VAL A 495 14.41 9.20 12.40
CA VAL A 495 13.44 10.27 12.65
C VAL A 495 12.23 9.68 13.36
N HIS A 496 11.90 10.22 14.54
CA HIS A 496 10.77 9.75 15.36
C HIS A 496 9.51 10.60 15.21
N LEU A 497 9.58 11.70 14.46
CA LEU A 497 8.41 12.53 14.18
C LEU A 497 7.48 11.80 13.20
N PRO A 498 6.17 11.80 13.46
CA PRO A 498 5.20 11.21 12.54
C PRO A 498 5.25 11.88 11.16
N VAL A 499 5.13 11.07 10.10
CA VAL A 499 5.07 11.53 8.72
C VAL A 499 3.95 10.84 7.96
N THR A 500 3.41 11.53 6.96
CA THR A 500 2.37 10.95 6.11
C THR A 500 2.93 10.48 4.77
N VAL A 501 2.40 9.35 4.26
CA VAL A 501 2.88 8.69 3.04
C VAL A 501 2.67 9.52 1.78
N ASP A 502 1.66 10.39 1.73
CA ASP A 502 1.41 11.31 0.61
C ASP A 502 2.58 12.27 0.34
N ARG A 503 3.53 12.39 1.27
CA ARG A 503 4.77 13.15 1.11
C ARG A 503 5.88 12.37 0.39
N VAL A 504 5.72 11.07 0.16
CA VAL A 504 6.74 10.24 -0.48
C VAL A 504 6.86 10.58 -1.97
N ALA A 505 5.76 10.66 -2.70
CA ALA A 505 5.79 10.99 -4.13
C ALA A 505 6.51 12.31 -4.44
N PRO A 506 6.23 13.45 -3.77
CA PRO A 506 6.98 14.68 -4.01
C PRO A 506 8.45 14.58 -3.56
N THR A 507 8.78 13.75 -2.57
CA THR A 507 10.17 13.47 -2.16
C THR A 507 10.94 12.77 -3.28
N LEU A 508 10.37 11.74 -3.86
CA LEU A 508 10.97 10.98 -4.95
C LEU A 508 11.07 11.80 -6.24
N SER A 509 10.05 12.62 -6.51
CA SER A 509 10.09 13.56 -7.64
C SER A 509 11.24 14.56 -7.50
N LYS A 510 11.48 15.06 -6.27
CA LYS A 510 12.63 15.91 -5.98
C LYS A 510 13.96 15.19 -6.17
N ALA A 511 14.06 13.92 -5.74
CA ALA A 511 15.25 13.08 -5.92
C ALA A 511 15.58 12.85 -7.41
N LEU A 512 14.56 12.60 -8.21
CA LEU A 512 14.65 12.41 -9.67
C LEU A 512 14.77 13.73 -10.44
N ARG A 513 14.56 14.88 -9.79
CA ARG A 513 14.52 16.23 -10.40
C ARG A 513 13.45 16.36 -11.48
N ILE A 514 12.30 15.75 -11.23
CA ILE A 514 11.12 15.83 -12.08
C ILE A 514 10.01 16.59 -11.35
N ARG A 515 8.95 16.90 -12.07
CA ARG A 515 7.73 17.45 -11.49
C ARG A 515 7.06 16.41 -10.58
N ALA A 516 6.46 16.85 -9.48
CA ALA A 516 5.60 16.00 -8.67
C ALA A 516 4.31 15.65 -9.43
N PRO A 517 3.64 14.51 -9.09
CA PRO A 517 2.34 14.17 -9.66
C PRO A 517 1.35 15.34 -9.62
N ASN A 518 0.49 15.43 -10.64
CA ASN A 518 -0.29 16.62 -10.96
C ASN A 518 -1.22 17.13 -9.84
N ALA A 519 -1.72 16.26 -8.97
CA ALA A 519 -2.58 16.62 -7.85
C ALA A 519 -1.86 16.65 -6.50
N CYS A 520 -0.56 16.33 -6.47
CA CYS A 520 0.21 16.33 -5.24
C CYS A 520 0.43 17.74 -4.71
N SER A 521 0.00 18.01 -3.47
CA SER A 521 0.11 19.31 -2.80
C SER A 521 1.06 19.30 -1.60
N GLN A 522 1.56 18.15 -1.21
CA GLN A 522 2.37 18.00 0.00
C GLN A 522 3.83 18.38 -0.22
N ALA A 523 4.45 18.92 0.82
CA ALA A 523 5.88 19.23 0.80
C ALA A 523 6.72 17.94 0.89
N PRO A 524 7.84 17.84 0.14
CA PRO A 524 8.73 16.69 0.22
C PRO A 524 9.34 16.51 1.61
N LEU A 525 9.66 15.27 1.96
CA LEU A 525 10.46 14.92 3.12
C LEU A 525 11.95 15.22 2.87
N ASN A 526 12.72 15.27 3.94
CA ASN A 526 14.17 15.14 3.83
C ASN A 526 14.53 13.65 3.75
N TYR A 527 15.55 13.29 2.99
CA TYR A 527 15.99 11.90 2.83
C TYR A 527 17.51 11.78 2.71
#